data_6e12fba44caa8d7353bd9e8fb2470d16
#
_entry.id   6e12fba44caa8d7353bd9e8fb2470d16
#
_cell.length_a   1.000
_cell.length_b   1.000
_cell.length_c   1.000
_cell.angle_alpha   90.00
_cell.angle_beta   90.00
_cell.angle_gamma   90.00
#
_symmetry.space_group_name_H-M   'P 1'
#
loop_
_entity.id
_entity.type
_entity.pdbx_description
1 polymer ?
#
loop_
_entity_poly.entity_id
_entity_poly.type
_entity_poly.pdbx_seq_one_letter_code
_entity_poly.pdbx_strand_id
1 'polypeptide(L)'
;MALADMRMPIFREEPLAVVRELYEQQDEALDAAPEKAVDYKVGDSVVVDLPTRTIEGTIGYVGETDVRIDTSAQGYSWSNEVLNRQQFEDGLRQDEPELSDEELDKLPISVEVNGEWQTFPDAAAADEALNAEPVPEAAGNFHITNDHLGEGGAKQKYARNIAAIRTLFQLEQEHRGATAEEQEMLSQYVGWGGLPDAFDPDKDNWAKEYTELKGLLSEDEYAAARSSVLNAHYTSPTVIRAIYDAVEKMGFRSGNILEPSMGVGNFFGMLPDTMQDSRLYGVELDSITGRIAQKLYPEASIKVAGFETTDRRDFYDLAVGNVPFGQYRANDKAYNKLGFSIHNYFFAKAIDQVRPGGIVAFVTSRYTLDSKDSSARKHIAERANLLGAIRLPNSAFKANAGTEVVSDIIFLQKRDRPIDHEPDLSLIHISEPTRLDVI
;
A
#
# COMPACT_ATOMS: atom_id res chain seq x y z
N MET A 1 13.03 14.90 36.58
CA MET A 1 13.66 13.58 36.68
C MET A 1 12.74 12.60 35.97
N ALA A 2 13.01 11.94 34.91
CA ALA A 2 14.08 11.96 33.93
C ALA A 2 13.45 11.62 32.58
N LEU A 3 13.61 12.52 31.63
CA LEU A 3 13.45 12.24 30.19
C LEU A 3 14.80 11.71 29.70
N ALA A 4 14.99 10.43 29.64
CA ALA A 4 16.05 9.82 28.87
C ALA A 4 15.77 8.31 28.81
N ASP A 5 15.38 7.85 27.64
CA ASP A 5 15.79 6.65 26.95
C ASP A 5 14.70 6.17 25.98
N MET A 6 14.47 6.96 24.94
CA MET A 6 14.03 6.40 23.66
C MET A 6 15.20 6.52 22.68
N ARG A 7 16.16 5.62 22.82
CA ARG A 7 17.11 5.35 21.75
C ARG A 7 16.37 4.62 20.65
N MET A 8 16.30 5.26 19.49
CA MET A 8 16.03 4.56 18.24
C MET A 8 16.87 3.28 18.15
N PRO A 9 16.36 2.17 17.64
CA PRO A 9 17.19 1.03 17.35
C PRO A 9 18.21 1.46 16.31
N ILE A 10 19.45 1.60 16.75
CA ILE A 10 20.63 1.72 15.91
C ILE A 10 20.59 0.49 14.98
N PHE A 11 20.72 0.74 13.69
CA PHE A 11 20.98 -0.27 12.69
C PHE A 11 22.00 -1.26 13.24
N ARG A 12 21.60 -2.51 13.39
CA ARG A 12 22.49 -3.57 13.84
C ARG A 12 23.53 -3.79 12.76
N GLU A 13 24.77 -3.99 13.16
CA GLU A 13 25.93 -4.33 12.37
C GLU A 13 25.85 -5.71 11.67
N GLU A 14 24.68 -6.32 11.58
CA GLU A 14 24.47 -7.64 10.99
C GLU A 14 24.80 -7.76 9.48
N PRO A 15 24.60 -6.74 8.61
CA PRO A 15 25.02 -6.87 7.22
C PRO A 15 26.54 -6.96 7.04
N LEU A 16 27.30 -6.28 7.90
CA LEU A 16 28.76 -6.31 7.85
C LEU A 16 29.35 -7.63 8.37
N ALA A 17 28.70 -8.27 9.33
CA ALA A 17 29.12 -9.58 9.84
C ALA A 17 28.95 -10.68 8.78
N VAL A 18 27.84 -10.69 8.05
CA VAL A 18 27.59 -11.66 6.97
C VAL A 18 28.55 -11.45 5.80
N VAL A 19 28.84 -10.20 5.44
CA VAL A 19 29.83 -9.90 4.39
C VAL A 19 31.24 -10.33 4.82
N ARG A 20 31.59 -10.13 6.08
CA ARG A 20 32.89 -10.55 6.63
C ARG A 20 33.01 -12.06 6.68
N GLU A 21 31.99 -12.77 7.07
CA GLU A 21 31.95 -14.25 7.09
C GLU A 21 32.02 -14.84 5.67
N LEU A 22 31.43 -14.18 4.67
CA LEU A 22 31.57 -14.55 3.26
C LEU A 22 32.99 -14.27 2.71
N TYR A 23 33.65 -13.17 3.11
CA TYR A 23 35.01 -12.88 2.75
C TYR A 23 36.01 -13.87 3.42
N GLU A 24 35.82 -14.20 4.70
CA GLU A 24 36.63 -15.19 5.42
C GLU A 24 36.45 -16.60 4.83
N GLN A 25 35.24 -16.97 4.37
CA GLN A 25 35.02 -18.24 3.64
C GLN A 25 35.61 -18.24 2.23
N GLN A 26 35.76 -17.11 1.57
CA GLN A 26 36.45 -16.99 0.30
C GLN A 26 38.01 -17.09 0.48
N ASP A 27 38.54 -16.47 1.53
CA ASP A 27 39.96 -16.58 1.85
C ASP A 27 40.36 -18.02 2.26
N GLU A 28 39.53 -18.73 3.06
CA GLU A 28 39.75 -20.15 3.35
C GLU A 28 39.65 -21.06 2.11
N ALA A 29 38.81 -20.69 1.12
CA ALA A 29 38.68 -21.43 -0.13
C ALA A 29 39.83 -21.16 -1.09
N LEU A 30 40.46 -19.99 -1.01
CA LEU A 30 41.68 -19.65 -1.76
C LEU A 30 42.93 -20.36 -1.21
N ASP A 31 43.03 -20.54 0.10
CA ASP A 31 44.12 -21.30 0.74
C ASP A 31 44.02 -22.82 0.51
N ALA A 32 42.88 -23.34 0.08
CA ALA A 32 42.64 -24.76 -0.20
C ALA A 32 42.74 -25.14 -1.69
N ALA A 33 43.06 -24.19 -2.58
CA ALA A 33 43.25 -24.50 -3.97
C ALA A 33 44.56 -25.28 -4.14
N PRO A 34 44.59 -26.44 -4.85
CA PRO A 34 45.87 -27.17 -5.09
C PRO A 34 46.81 -26.25 -5.85
N GLU A 35 48.08 -26.12 -5.36
CA GLU A 35 49.16 -25.46 -6.07
C GLU A 35 49.15 -25.94 -7.53
N LYS A 36 48.69 -25.11 -8.45
CA LYS A 36 48.85 -25.37 -9.88
C LYS A 36 50.30 -25.30 -10.17
N ALA A 37 50.90 -26.45 -10.50
CA ALA A 37 52.29 -26.49 -11.00
C ALA A 37 52.36 -25.55 -12.20
N VAL A 38 53.11 -24.47 -12.05
CA VAL A 38 53.29 -23.49 -13.12
C VAL A 38 54.22 -24.15 -14.14
N ASP A 39 53.74 -24.38 -15.36
CA ASP A 39 54.52 -24.99 -16.45
C ASP A 39 55.28 -23.87 -17.19
N TYR A 40 56.59 -23.86 -17.10
CA TYR A 40 57.47 -22.91 -17.78
C TYR A 40 58.75 -23.60 -18.29
N LYS A 41 59.26 -23.12 -19.40
CA LYS A 41 60.44 -23.69 -20.07
C LYS A 41 61.35 -22.62 -20.61
N VAL A 42 62.59 -23.04 -20.93
CA VAL A 42 63.57 -22.19 -21.63
C VAL A 42 62.99 -21.70 -22.95
N GLY A 43 63.03 -20.38 -23.14
CA GLY A 43 62.48 -19.69 -24.31
C GLY A 43 61.17 -18.99 -24.07
N ASP A 44 60.51 -19.21 -22.93
CA ASP A 44 59.23 -18.50 -22.57
C ASP A 44 59.55 -17.06 -22.18
N SER A 45 58.76 -16.13 -22.67
CA SER A 45 58.75 -14.73 -22.21
C SER A 45 58.01 -14.63 -20.91
N VAL A 46 58.59 -13.98 -19.92
CA VAL A 46 58.03 -13.92 -18.56
C VAL A 46 58.14 -12.51 -17.98
N VAL A 47 57.18 -12.20 -17.13
CA VAL A 47 57.23 -11.05 -16.24
C VAL A 47 57.18 -11.56 -14.81
N VAL A 48 58.20 -11.18 -14.01
CA VAL A 48 58.36 -11.61 -12.62
C VAL A 48 58.29 -10.38 -11.72
N ASP A 49 57.27 -10.27 -10.87
CA ASP A 49 57.15 -9.22 -9.90
C ASP A 49 57.82 -9.59 -8.58
N LEU A 50 58.83 -8.86 -8.22
CA LEU A 50 59.52 -8.98 -6.93
C LEU A 50 59.10 -7.80 -6.01
N PRO A 51 59.24 -7.90 -4.70
CA PRO A 51 58.84 -6.86 -3.76
C PRO A 51 59.41 -5.46 -4.04
N THR A 52 60.53 -5.37 -4.74
CA THR A 52 61.27 -4.12 -5.02
C THR A 52 61.32 -3.74 -6.48
N ARG A 53 61.00 -4.63 -7.41
CA ARG A 53 61.11 -4.39 -8.87
C ARG A 53 60.38 -5.49 -9.67
N THR A 54 60.02 -5.18 -10.91
CA THR A 54 59.54 -6.14 -11.92
C THR A 54 60.69 -6.50 -12.88
N ILE A 55 60.81 -7.78 -13.26
CA ILE A 55 61.76 -8.27 -14.23
C ILE A 55 60.97 -8.78 -15.44
N GLU A 56 61.26 -8.25 -16.62
CA GLU A 56 60.74 -8.72 -17.89
C GLU A 56 61.84 -9.31 -18.73
N GLY A 57 61.61 -10.49 -19.32
CA GLY A 57 62.61 -11.12 -20.15
C GLY A 57 62.20 -12.50 -20.64
N THR A 58 63.17 -13.25 -21.13
CA THR A 58 63.02 -14.61 -21.63
C THR A 58 63.74 -15.59 -20.72
N ILE A 59 63.18 -16.75 -20.44
CA ILE A 59 63.82 -17.78 -19.62
C ILE A 59 64.99 -18.35 -20.43
N GLY A 60 66.23 -18.08 -19.97
CA GLY A 60 67.43 -18.56 -20.59
C GLY A 60 67.94 -19.89 -20.02
N TYR A 61 67.52 -20.22 -18.78
CA TYR A 61 67.93 -21.46 -18.11
C TYR A 61 67.00 -21.78 -16.95
N VAL A 62 66.66 -23.06 -16.78
CA VAL A 62 65.82 -23.57 -15.65
C VAL A 62 66.64 -24.65 -14.95
N GLY A 63 67.10 -24.40 -13.73
CA GLY A 63 67.83 -25.34 -12.86
C GLY A 63 66.90 -25.95 -11.78
N GLU A 64 67.51 -26.85 -10.97
CA GLU A 64 66.73 -27.42 -9.84
C GLU A 64 66.49 -26.39 -8.74
N THR A 65 67.32 -25.40 -8.56
CA THR A 65 67.25 -24.40 -7.48
C THR A 65 67.16 -22.96 -7.97
N ASP A 66 67.36 -22.70 -9.26
CA ASP A 66 67.43 -21.37 -9.83
C ASP A 66 66.89 -21.28 -11.25
N VAL A 67 66.43 -20.10 -11.63
CA VAL A 67 65.96 -19.75 -12.97
C VAL A 67 66.66 -18.49 -13.41
N ARG A 68 67.25 -18.52 -14.65
CA ARG A 68 67.86 -17.35 -15.25
C ARG A 68 66.93 -16.73 -16.30
N ILE A 69 66.73 -15.44 -16.17
CA ILE A 69 65.97 -14.63 -17.12
C ILE A 69 66.90 -13.74 -17.89
N ASP A 70 66.91 -13.85 -19.22
CA ASP A 70 67.75 -13.02 -20.13
C ASP A 70 66.94 -11.73 -20.43
N THR A 71 67.38 -10.59 -19.94
CA THR A 71 66.71 -9.29 -20.02
C THR A 71 67.22 -8.42 -21.18
N SER A 72 67.94 -8.98 -22.11
CA SER A 72 68.62 -8.29 -23.23
C SER A 72 67.64 -7.60 -24.22
N ALA A 73 66.33 -7.84 -24.17
CA ALA A 73 65.37 -7.18 -25.01
C ALA A 73 65.15 -5.68 -24.71
N GLN A 74 65.71 -5.16 -23.60
CA GLN A 74 65.55 -3.74 -23.20
C GLN A 74 66.76 -2.85 -23.61
N GLY A 75 67.62 -3.32 -24.54
CA GLY A 75 68.68 -2.51 -25.12
C GLY A 75 70.06 -2.58 -24.40
N TYR A 76 70.18 -3.40 -23.41
CA TYR A 76 71.51 -3.70 -22.74
C TYR A 76 72.00 -5.06 -23.15
N SER A 77 73.08 -5.07 -23.88
CA SER A 77 73.72 -6.31 -24.37
C SER A 77 74.43 -7.07 -23.28
N TRP A 78 73.86 -7.77 -22.41
CA TRP A 78 74.43 -8.65 -21.34
C TRP A 78 73.81 -8.37 -19.96
N SER A 79 72.56 -8.40 -19.80
CA SER A 79 72.00 -8.51 -18.47
C SER A 79 71.13 -9.81 -18.36
N ASN A 80 71.50 -10.64 -17.41
CA ASN A 80 70.70 -11.76 -16.99
C ASN A 80 70.46 -11.61 -15.50
N GLU A 81 69.29 -11.94 -15.10
CA GLU A 81 68.87 -12.02 -13.69
C GLU A 81 68.76 -13.50 -13.32
N VAL A 82 69.29 -13.86 -12.17
CA VAL A 82 69.15 -15.21 -11.63
C VAL A 82 68.38 -15.13 -10.34
N LEU A 83 67.24 -15.79 -10.34
CA LEU A 83 66.35 -15.89 -9.19
C LEU A 83 66.40 -17.30 -8.63
N ASN A 84 66.28 -17.47 -7.32
CA ASN A 84 65.95 -18.79 -6.82
C ASN A 84 64.57 -19.22 -7.31
N ARG A 85 64.39 -20.52 -7.44
CA ARG A 85 63.16 -21.08 -8.06
C ARG A 85 61.89 -20.62 -7.36
N GLN A 86 61.88 -20.57 -6.04
CA GLN A 86 60.75 -20.09 -5.26
C GLN A 86 60.42 -18.61 -5.53
N GLN A 87 61.43 -17.74 -5.54
CA GLN A 87 61.24 -16.32 -5.88
C GLN A 87 60.74 -16.09 -7.30
N PHE A 88 61.11 -16.96 -8.24
CA PHE A 88 60.67 -16.92 -9.60
C PHE A 88 59.18 -17.36 -9.69
N GLU A 89 58.84 -18.49 -9.07
CA GLU A 89 57.49 -19.06 -9.10
C GLU A 89 56.50 -18.15 -8.35
N ASP A 90 56.88 -17.59 -7.20
CA ASP A 90 56.05 -16.66 -6.41
C ASP A 90 55.82 -15.32 -7.13
N GLY A 91 56.76 -14.87 -7.91
CA GLY A 91 56.72 -13.59 -8.63
C GLY A 91 56.23 -13.71 -10.08
N LEU A 92 56.11 -14.91 -10.63
CA LEU A 92 55.71 -15.11 -12.02
C LEU A 92 54.28 -14.65 -12.27
N ARG A 93 54.15 -13.58 -13.07
CA ARG A 93 52.84 -13.10 -13.49
C ARG A 93 52.23 -14.14 -14.44
N GLN A 94 51.13 -14.74 -14.01
CA GLN A 94 50.32 -15.59 -14.87
C GLN A 94 49.40 -14.66 -15.68
N ASP A 95 49.39 -14.84 -17.00
CA ASP A 95 48.36 -14.22 -17.83
C ASP A 95 47.01 -14.82 -17.40
N GLU A 96 46.15 -14.03 -16.77
CA GLU A 96 44.76 -14.43 -16.59
C GLU A 96 44.19 -14.69 -17.98
N PRO A 97 43.49 -15.80 -18.20
CA PRO A 97 42.87 -16.05 -19.49
C PRO A 97 41.95 -14.87 -19.82
N GLU A 98 42.21 -14.18 -20.94
CA GLU A 98 41.30 -13.17 -21.44
C GLU A 98 39.92 -13.85 -21.64
N LEU A 99 38.93 -13.45 -20.85
CA LEU A 99 37.57 -13.89 -21.03
C LEU A 99 37.07 -13.41 -22.41
N SER A 100 36.45 -14.29 -23.14
CA SER A 100 35.80 -13.93 -24.39
C SER A 100 34.67 -12.93 -24.12
N ASP A 101 34.26 -12.11 -25.10
CA ASP A 101 33.13 -11.18 -25.00
C ASP A 101 31.86 -11.92 -24.54
N GLU A 102 31.67 -13.17 -24.98
CA GLU A 102 30.53 -14.02 -24.58
C GLU A 102 30.59 -14.47 -23.10
N GLU A 103 31.76 -14.56 -22.51
CA GLU A 103 31.95 -14.87 -21.09
C GLU A 103 31.86 -13.60 -20.24
N LEU A 104 32.34 -12.47 -20.75
CA LEU A 104 32.17 -11.16 -20.10
C LEU A 104 30.70 -10.75 -19.99
N ASP A 105 29.90 -11.02 -21.03
CA ASP A 105 28.45 -10.73 -21.05
C ASP A 105 27.66 -11.54 -20.00
N LYS A 106 28.20 -12.62 -19.49
CA LYS A 106 27.59 -13.48 -18.46
C LYS A 106 28.03 -13.13 -17.04
N LEU A 107 28.90 -12.15 -16.87
CA LEU A 107 29.32 -11.70 -15.54
C LEU A 107 28.32 -10.72 -14.93
N PRO A 108 28.13 -10.73 -13.60
CA PRO A 108 27.33 -9.72 -12.93
C PRO A 108 27.86 -8.31 -13.21
N ILE A 109 26.95 -7.43 -13.62
CA ILE A 109 27.28 -6.04 -13.94
C ILE A 109 26.48 -5.10 -13.05
N SER A 110 27.12 -4.04 -12.57
CA SER A 110 26.46 -2.97 -11.82
C SER A 110 26.30 -1.75 -12.71
N VAL A 111 25.08 -1.27 -12.84
CA VAL A 111 24.72 -0.07 -13.60
C VAL A 111 23.85 0.86 -12.79
N GLU A 112 23.91 2.15 -13.07
CA GLU A 112 23.03 3.15 -12.45
C GLU A 112 21.71 3.18 -13.20
N VAL A 113 20.62 2.76 -12.51
CA VAL A 113 19.25 2.79 -13.04
C VAL A 113 18.44 3.75 -12.18
N ASN A 114 17.87 4.80 -12.79
CA ASN A 114 17.07 5.82 -12.11
C ASN A 114 17.78 6.50 -10.91
N GLY A 115 19.12 6.67 -10.99
CA GLY A 115 19.91 7.34 -9.94
C GLY A 115 20.37 6.41 -8.81
N GLU A 116 20.12 5.09 -8.90
CA GLU A 116 20.57 4.08 -7.94
C GLU A 116 21.41 3.01 -8.62
N TRP A 117 22.51 2.60 -7.98
CA TRP A 117 23.34 1.52 -8.45
C TRP A 117 22.69 0.16 -8.17
N GLN A 118 22.44 -0.62 -9.22
CA GLN A 118 21.86 -1.96 -9.14
C GLN A 118 22.77 -2.97 -9.81
N THR A 119 22.87 -4.19 -9.24
CA THR A 119 23.69 -5.27 -9.79
C THR A 119 22.77 -6.30 -10.46
N PHE A 120 23.07 -6.58 -11.72
CA PHE A 120 22.34 -7.54 -12.54
C PHE A 120 23.19 -8.79 -12.80
N PRO A 121 22.57 -9.96 -13.02
CA PRO A 121 23.29 -11.22 -13.19
C PRO A 121 24.12 -11.28 -14.47
N ASP A 122 23.80 -10.48 -15.50
CA ASP A 122 24.46 -10.42 -16.79
C ASP A 122 24.18 -9.08 -17.49
N ALA A 123 24.86 -8.83 -18.61
CA ALA A 123 24.73 -7.62 -19.41
C ALA A 123 23.33 -7.47 -20.03
N ALA A 124 22.68 -8.57 -20.42
CA ALA A 124 21.36 -8.55 -21.05
C ALA A 124 20.28 -8.07 -20.05
N ALA A 125 20.35 -8.53 -18.80
CA ALA A 125 19.44 -8.08 -17.75
C ALA A 125 19.68 -6.59 -17.37
N ALA A 126 20.92 -6.12 -17.43
CA ALA A 126 21.26 -4.72 -17.23
C ALA A 126 20.74 -3.84 -18.37
N ASP A 127 20.87 -4.27 -19.61
CA ASP A 127 20.37 -3.57 -20.79
C ASP A 127 18.83 -3.50 -20.79
N GLU A 128 18.14 -4.58 -20.39
CA GLU A 128 16.69 -4.59 -20.23
C GLU A 128 16.26 -3.55 -19.19
N ALA A 129 16.96 -3.47 -18.06
CA ALA A 129 16.66 -2.51 -17.00
C ALA A 129 16.95 -1.05 -17.41
N LEU A 130 18.05 -0.82 -18.17
CA LEU A 130 18.39 0.51 -18.68
C LEU A 130 17.43 1.02 -19.76
N ASN A 131 16.89 0.10 -20.57
CA ASN A 131 15.93 0.40 -21.63
C ASN A 131 14.47 0.32 -21.17
N ALA A 132 14.21 -0.12 -19.92
CA ALA A 132 12.87 -0.10 -19.36
C ALA A 132 12.37 1.35 -19.26
N GLU A 133 11.12 1.60 -19.69
CA GLU A 133 10.52 2.91 -19.44
C GLU A 133 10.50 3.19 -17.93
N PRO A 134 10.84 4.41 -17.50
CA PRO A 134 10.86 4.74 -16.08
C PRO A 134 9.48 4.46 -15.49
N VAL A 135 9.43 3.69 -14.39
CA VAL A 135 8.19 3.43 -13.67
C VAL A 135 7.65 4.78 -13.18
N PRO A 136 6.42 5.17 -13.56
CA PRO A 136 5.85 6.43 -13.13
C PRO A 136 5.85 6.55 -11.61
N GLU A 137 6.23 7.71 -11.09
CA GLU A 137 6.24 7.97 -9.66
C GLU A 137 4.83 7.85 -9.09
N ALA A 138 4.69 7.01 -8.05
CA ALA A 138 3.40 6.84 -7.37
C ALA A 138 3.08 8.09 -6.54
N ALA A 139 1.82 8.54 -6.63
CA ALA A 139 1.33 9.64 -5.82
C ALA A 139 1.13 9.21 -4.35
N GLY A 140 1.10 10.19 -3.44
CA GLY A 140 0.65 10.01 -2.06
C GLY A 140 -0.88 9.82 -1.97
N ASN A 141 -1.45 10.06 -0.79
CA ASN A 141 -2.90 9.99 -0.62
C ASN A 141 -3.64 11.00 -1.48
N PHE A 142 -4.70 10.53 -2.15
CA PHE A 142 -5.53 11.36 -3.02
C PHE A 142 -6.35 12.38 -2.22
N HIS A 143 -6.41 13.61 -2.74
CA HIS A 143 -7.25 14.69 -2.19
C HIS A 143 -8.39 15.03 -3.14
N ILE A 144 -9.62 14.98 -2.66
CA ILE A 144 -10.82 15.34 -3.42
C ILE A 144 -10.95 16.87 -3.44
N THR A 145 -10.74 17.46 -4.59
CA THR A 145 -10.93 18.90 -4.86
C THR A 145 -12.19 19.22 -5.65
N ASN A 146 -12.81 18.17 -6.24
CA ASN A 146 -13.97 18.31 -7.10
C ASN A 146 -15.27 17.98 -6.34
N ASP A 147 -16.16 18.96 -6.18
CA ASP A 147 -17.46 18.82 -5.50
C ASP A 147 -18.51 18.05 -6.31
N HIS A 148 -18.23 17.78 -7.60
CA HIS A 148 -19.15 17.13 -8.54
C HIS A 148 -18.85 15.64 -8.74
N LEU A 149 -18.09 15.02 -7.83
CA LEU A 149 -17.82 13.58 -7.88
C LEU A 149 -19.15 12.79 -7.86
N GLY A 150 -19.25 11.85 -8.80
CA GLY A 150 -20.42 10.98 -8.90
C GLY A 150 -21.62 11.58 -9.61
N GLU A 151 -21.60 12.82 -10.07
CA GLU A 151 -22.63 13.42 -10.88
C GLU A 151 -22.64 12.88 -12.31
N GLY A 152 -23.80 12.84 -12.94
CA GLY A 152 -23.95 12.42 -14.33
C GLY A 152 -25.04 11.36 -14.54
N GLY A 153 -25.37 11.11 -15.80
CA GLY A 153 -26.33 10.07 -16.20
C GLY A 153 -25.81 8.65 -16.04
N ALA A 154 -26.71 7.66 -16.02
CA ALA A 154 -26.36 6.26 -15.79
C ALA A 154 -25.25 5.72 -16.73
N LYS A 155 -25.34 6.02 -18.02
CA LYS A 155 -24.29 5.58 -19.00
C LYS A 155 -22.93 6.24 -18.74
N GLN A 156 -22.93 7.47 -18.27
CA GLN A 156 -21.71 8.19 -17.95
C GLN A 156 -21.05 7.64 -16.68
N LYS A 157 -21.87 7.34 -15.65
CA LYS A 157 -21.40 6.66 -14.43
C LYS A 157 -20.81 5.28 -14.75
N TYR A 158 -21.50 4.51 -15.60
CA TYR A 158 -21.01 3.22 -16.08
C TYR A 158 -19.65 3.37 -16.75
N ALA A 159 -19.50 4.26 -17.72
CA ALA A 159 -18.25 4.45 -18.44
C ALA A 159 -17.07 4.82 -17.52
N ARG A 160 -17.32 5.66 -16.51
CA ARG A 160 -16.32 6.02 -15.48
C ARG A 160 -15.93 4.81 -14.62
N ASN A 161 -16.90 4.00 -14.20
CA ASN A 161 -16.63 2.78 -13.44
C ASN A 161 -15.75 1.82 -14.24
N ILE A 162 -16.04 1.62 -15.54
CA ILE A 162 -15.23 0.75 -16.40
C ILE A 162 -13.81 1.31 -16.58
N ALA A 163 -13.66 2.61 -16.77
CA ALA A 163 -12.35 3.25 -16.88
C ALA A 163 -11.53 3.04 -15.60
N ALA A 164 -12.13 3.30 -14.42
CA ALA A 164 -11.47 3.09 -13.14
C ALA A 164 -11.06 1.63 -12.90
N ILE A 165 -11.93 0.66 -13.24
CA ILE A 165 -11.62 -0.77 -13.10
C ILE A 165 -10.46 -1.18 -14.04
N ARG A 166 -10.44 -0.69 -15.27
CA ARG A 166 -9.35 -0.98 -16.21
C ARG A 166 -8.02 -0.38 -15.71
N THR A 167 -8.05 0.85 -15.21
CA THR A 167 -6.87 1.47 -14.57
C THR A 167 -6.40 0.65 -13.38
N LEU A 168 -7.31 0.19 -12.51
CA LEU A 168 -6.95 -0.68 -11.39
C LEU A 168 -6.23 -1.94 -11.86
N PHE A 169 -6.80 -2.66 -12.84
CA PHE A 169 -6.24 -3.92 -13.33
C PHE A 169 -4.88 -3.71 -14.01
N GLN A 170 -4.71 -2.60 -14.73
CA GLN A 170 -3.42 -2.22 -15.29
C GLN A 170 -2.38 -1.99 -14.19
N LEU A 171 -2.69 -1.20 -13.15
CA LEU A 171 -1.80 -0.94 -12.02
C LEU A 171 -1.42 -2.21 -11.25
N GLU A 172 -2.34 -3.17 -11.17
CA GLU A 172 -2.09 -4.46 -10.52
C GLU A 172 -1.21 -5.36 -11.39
N GLN A 173 -1.40 -5.37 -12.71
CA GLN A 173 -0.55 -6.09 -13.65
C GLN A 173 0.88 -5.53 -13.67
N GLU A 174 1.02 -4.21 -13.58
CA GLU A 174 2.31 -3.51 -13.55
C GLU A 174 2.94 -3.50 -12.14
N HIS A 175 2.28 -4.03 -11.13
CA HIS A 175 2.73 -4.09 -9.73
C HIS A 175 3.18 -2.75 -9.14
N ARG A 176 2.54 -1.65 -9.52
CA ARG A 176 2.90 -0.29 -9.09
C ARG A 176 1.77 0.48 -8.40
N GLY A 177 2.13 1.59 -7.78
CA GLY A 177 1.19 2.60 -7.30
C GLY A 177 0.58 3.41 -8.45
N ALA A 178 -0.47 4.18 -8.14
CA ALA A 178 -1.12 5.06 -9.09
C ALA A 178 -0.40 6.42 -9.14
N THR A 179 -0.26 7.00 -10.34
CA THR A 179 0.10 8.42 -10.51
C THR A 179 -1.06 9.32 -10.11
N ALA A 180 -0.83 10.64 -10.02
CA ALA A 180 -1.89 11.60 -9.72
C ALA A 180 -3.02 11.57 -10.76
N GLU A 181 -2.69 11.44 -12.05
CA GLU A 181 -3.67 11.34 -13.13
C GLU A 181 -4.50 10.04 -13.05
N GLU A 182 -3.86 8.92 -12.70
CA GLU A 182 -4.54 7.65 -12.51
C GLU A 182 -5.42 7.66 -11.25
N GLN A 183 -4.99 8.34 -10.19
CA GLN A 183 -5.83 8.57 -9.02
C GLN A 183 -7.08 9.38 -9.35
N GLU A 184 -6.97 10.40 -10.20
CA GLU A 184 -8.14 11.13 -10.72
C GLU A 184 -9.10 10.20 -11.48
N MET A 185 -8.60 9.29 -12.32
CA MET A 185 -9.44 8.31 -12.99
C MET A 185 -10.09 7.32 -12.01
N LEU A 186 -9.33 6.81 -11.04
CA LEU A 186 -9.82 5.90 -10.01
C LEU A 186 -10.88 6.56 -9.12
N SER A 187 -10.73 7.85 -8.80
CA SER A 187 -11.67 8.63 -7.98
C SER A 187 -13.05 8.78 -8.61
N GLN A 188 -13.15 8.62 -9.94
CA GLN A 188 -14.41 8.66 -10.67
C GLN A 188 -15.27 7.40 -10.50
N TYR A 189 -14.75 6.36 -9.84
CA TYR A 189 -15.52 5.16 -9.53
C TYR A 189 -16.63 5.48 -8.52
N VAL A 190 -17.87 5.24 -8.92
CA VAL A 190 -19.06 5.53 -8.09
C VAL A 190 -19.83 4.28 -7.68
N GLY A 191 -19.27 3.11 -7.92
CA GLY A 191 -19.96 1.85 -7.66
C GLY A 191 -21.17 1.62 -8.56
N TRP A 192 -22.01 0.68 -8.17
CA TRP A 192 -23.09 0.20 -9.02
C TRP A 192 -24.48 0.66 -8.53
N GLY A 193 -24.55 1.44 -7.45
CA GLY A 193 -25.78 2.03 -6.95
C GLY A 193 -26.48 2.86 -8.04
N GLY A 194 -27.77 2.54 -8.31
CA GLY A 194 -28.52 3.21 -9.37
C GLY A 194 -28.18 2.78 -10.81
N LEU A 195 -27.42 1.69 -11.01
CA LEU A 195 -27.08 1.12 -12.32
C LEU A 195 -27.61 -0.33 -12.49
N PRO A 196 -28.84 -0.66 -12.10
CA PRO A 196 -29.35 -2.03 -12.19
C PRO A 196 -29.41 -2.54 -13.63
N ASP A 197 -29.68 -1.66 -14.58
CA ASP A 197 -29.82 -2.02 -16.01
C ASP A 197 -28.50 -2.55 -16.61
N ALA A 198 -27.35 -2.22 -16.05
CA ALA A 198 -26.06 -2.74 -16.48
C ALA A 198 -25.91 -4.26 -16.20
N PHE A 199 -26.71 -4.81 -15.29
CA PHE A 199 -26.71 -6.22 -14.88
C PHE A 199 -27.93 -7.00 -15.40
N ASP A 200 -28.78 -6.38 -16.21
CA ASP A 200 -30.00 -6.97 -16.75
C ASP A 200 -29.77 -7.41 -18.20
N PRO A 201 -29.76 -8.74 -18.49
CA PRO A 201 -29.56 -9.26 -19.84
C PRO A 201 -30.70 -8.92 -20.82
N ASP A 202 -31.89 -8.57 -20.29
CA ASP A 202 -33.10 -8.30 -21.09
C ASP A 202 -33.23 -6.82 -21.47
N LYS A 203 -32.25 -5.98 -21.10
CA LYS A 203 -32.20 -4.56 -21.45
C LYS A 203 -31.46 -4.30 -22.75
N ASP A 204 -32.16 -4.28 -23.87
CA ASP A 204 -31.55 -4.06 -25.20
C ASP A 204 -30.65 -2.82 -25.26
N ASN A 205 -31.06 -1.72 -24.64
CA ASN A 205 -30.30 -0.47 -24.62
C ASN A 205 -29.07 -0.52 -23.70
N TRP A 206 -28.85 -1.63 -22.97
CA TRP A 206 -27.67 -1.91 -22.13
C TRP A 206 -26.92 -3.18 -22.53
N ALA A 207 -27.32 -3.86 -23.60
CA ALA A 207 -26.75 -5.14 -23.99
C ALA A 207 -25.22 -5.10 -24.21
N LYS A 208 -24.71 -3.98 -24.74
CA LYS A 208 -23.27 -3.76 -24.93
C LYS A 208 -22.55 -3.69 -23.60
N GLU A 209 -23.03 -2.86 -22.70
CA GLU A 209 -22.46 -2.63 -21.36
C GLU A 209 -22.54 -3.89 -20.51
N TYR A 210 -23.66 -4.62 -20.56
CA TYR A 210 -23.81 -5.91 -19.91
C TYR A 210 -22.74 -6.91 -20.34
N THR A 211 -22.52 -7.03 -21.67
CA THR A 211 -21.52 -7.96 -22.23
C THR A 211 -20.09 -7.55 -21.85
N GLU A 212 -19.80 -6.23 -21.93
CA GLU A 212 -18.49 -5.67 -21.56
C GLU A 212 -18.20 -5.93 -20.07
N LEU A 213 -19.14 -5.62 -19.18
CA LEU A 213 -18.98 -5.80 -17.75
C LEU A 213 -18.76 -7.26 -17.36
N LYS A 214 -19.54 -8.16 -17.96
CA LYS A 214 -19.43 -9.59 -17.71
C LYS A 214 -18.14 -10.21 -18.25
N GLY A 215 -17.56 -9.62 -19.29
CA GLY A 215 -16.26 -10.03 -19.84
C GLY A 215 -15.06 -9.42 -19.10
N LEU A 216 -15.27 -8.31 -18.38
CA LEU A 216 -14.21 -7.60 -17.66
C LEU A 216 -13.97 -8.17 -16.25
N LEU A 217 -15.03 -8.55 -15.56
CA LEU A 217 -15.00 -9.02 -14.16
C LEU A 217 -14.94 -10.54 -14.09
N SER A 218 -14.28 -11.07 -13.08
CA SER A 218 -14.43 -12.46 -12.68
C SER A 218 -15.87 -12.76 -12.21
N GLU A 219 -16.25 -14.03 -12.12
CA GLU A 219 -17.59 -14.41 -11.66
C GLU A 219 -17.90 -13.89 -10.25
N ASP A 220 -16.93 -13.95 -9.34
CA ASP A 220 -17.08 -13.47 -7.98
C ASP A 220 -17.18 -11.93 -7.91
N GLU A 221 -16.35 -11.20 -8.66
CA GLU A 221 -16.40 -9.75 -8.76
C GLU A 221 -17.71 -9.28 -9.40
N TYR A 222 -18.18 -9.97 -10.45
CA TYR A 222 -19.46 -9.66 -11.06
C TYR A 222 -20.62 -9.90 -10.11
N ALA A 223 -20.62 -11.00 -9.34
CA ALA A 223 -21.64 -11.29 -8.34
C ALA A 223 -21.66 -10.24 -7.21
N ALA A 224 -20.47 -9.85 -6.73
CA ALA A 224 -20.31 -8.79 -5.73
C ALA A 224 -20.83 -7.45 -6.25
N ALA A 225 -20.42 -7.03 -7.44
CA ALA A 225 -20.87 -5.81 -8.11
C ALA A 225 -22.41 -5.78 -8.27
N ARG A 226 -22.99 -6.89 -8.74
CA ARG A 226 -24.44 -7.02 -8.88
C ARG A 226 -25.17 -6.90 -7.55
N SER A 227 -24.64 -7.48 -6.47
CA SER A 227 -25.24 -7.43 -5.15
C SER A 227 -25.18 -6.02 -4.54
N SER A 228 -24.20 -5.21 -4.91
CA SER A 228 -23.98 -3.84 -4.40
C SER A 228 -24.96 -2.80 -5.00
N VAL A 229 -25.66 -3.14 -6.09
CA VAL A 229 -26.62 -2.23 -6.79
C VAL A 229 -27.65 -1.61 -5.85
N LEU A 230 -28.06 -2.32 -4.82
CA LEU A 230 -29.07 -1.86 -3.86
C LEU A 230 -28.50 -1.11 -2.65
N ASN A 231 -27.20 -1.23 -2.39
CA ASN A 231 -26.58 -0.81 -1.12
C ASN A 231 -25.45 0.20 -1.27
N ALA A 232 -24.99 0.48 -2.47
CA ALA A 232 -23.89 1.43 -2.71
C ALA A 232 -24.43 2.87 -2.75
N HIS A 233 -24.30 3.58 -1.64
CA HIS A 233 -24.73 4.98 -1.50
C HIS A 233 -23.55 5.87 -1.16
N TYR A 234 -23.08 6.66 -2.13
CA TYR A 234 -22.03 7.62 -1.91
C TYR A 234 -22.54 8.84 -1.14
N THR A 235 -21.78 9.24 -0.12
CA THR A 235 -22.08 10.41 0.70
C THR A 235 -21.66 11.67 -0.05
N SER A 236 -22.55 12.68 -0.09
CA SER A 236 -22.22 13.93 -0.77
C SER A 236 -21.07 14.68 -0.05
N PRO A 237 -20.23 15.43 -0.79
CA PRO A 237 -19.18 16.25 -0.22
C PRO A 237 -19.67 17.19 0.89
N THR A 238 -20.84 17.79 0.72
CA THR A 238 -21.46 18.68 1.72
C THR A 238 -21.69 17.97 3.06
N VAL A 239 -22.17 16.72 3.04
CA VAL A 239 -22.41 15.95 4.27
C VAL A 239 -21.07 15.57 4.93
N ILE A 240 -20.07 15.17 4.15
CA ILE A 240 -18.75 14.83 4.67
C ILE A 240 -18.11 16.04 5.36
N ARG A 241 -18.11 17.21 4.72
CA ARG A 241 -17.58 18.45 5.32
C ARG A 241 -18.33 18.81 6.60
N ALA A 242 -19.66 18.74 6.61
CA ALA A 242 -20.44 19.05 7.80
C ALA A 242 -20.10 18.11 8.99
N ILE A 243 -19.81 16.83 8.71
CA ILE A 243 -19.37 15.88 9.73
C ILE A 243 -17.99 16.28 10.27
N TYR A 244 -17.02 16.57 9.40
CA TYR A 244 -15.68 16.98 9.84
C TYR A 244 -15.71 18.31 10.60
N ASP A 245 -16.46 19.31 10.13
CA ASP A 245 -16.66 20.58 10.84
C ASP A 245 -17.21 20.39 12.24
N ALA A 246 -18.18 19.48 12.41
CA ALA A 246 -18.73 19.15 13.71
C ALA A 246 -17.71 18.45 14.60
N VAL A 247 -16.98 17.47 14.08
CA VAL A 247 -15.92 16.71 14.80
C VAL A 247 -14.78 17.64 15.22
N GLU A 248 -14.40 18.58 14.35
CA GLU A 248 -13.38 19.59 14.65
C GLU A 248 -13.85 20.55 15.79
N LYS A 249 -15.11 20.99 15.76
CA LYS A 249 -15.71 21.80 16.84
C LYS A 249 -15.82 21.02 18.15
N MET A 250 -15.92 19.69 18.11
CA MET A 250 -15.85 18.83 19.30
C MET A 250 -14.43 18.65 19.84
N GLY A 251 -13.43 19.24 19.17
CA GLY A 251 -12.03 19.28 19.64
C GLY A 251 -11.11 18.24 19.05
N PHE A 252 -11.57 17.40 18.13
CA PHE A 252 -10.70 16.45 17.43
C PHE A 252 -9.77 17.20 16.45
N ARG A 253 -8.49 16.81 16.41
CA ARG A 253 -7.48 17.37 15.48
C ARG A 253 -6.74 16.28 14.74
N SER A 254 -6.18 15.31 15.46
CA SER A 254 -5.46 14.21 14.85
C SER A 254 -5.52 12.96 15.71
N GLY A 255 -5.29 11.80 15.12
CA GLY A 255 -5.31 10.52 15.80
C GLY A 255 -5.52 9.35 14.83
N ASN A 256 -5.92 8.21 15.36
CA ASN A 256 -6.28 7.05 14.55
C ASN A 256 -7.75 7.19 14.10
N ILE A 257 -7.96 7.34 12.80
CA ILE A 257 -9.30 7.47 12.18
C ILE A 257 -9.70 6.16 11.53
N LEU A 258 -10.87 5.64 11.87
CA LEU A 258 -11.48 4.45 11.26
C LEU A 258 -12.62 4.85 10.34
N GLU A 259 -12.63 4.34 9.11
CA GLU A 259 -13.80 4.29 8.23
C GLU A 259 -14.18 2.82 7.98
N PRO A 260 -15.23 2.28 8.66
CA PRO A 260 -15.48 0.84 8.70
C PRO A 260 -16.26 0.30 7.48
N SER A 261 -16.69 1.15 6.59
CA SER A 261 -17.39 0.85 5.33
C SER A 261 -17.07 1.96 4.36
N MET A 262 -15.80 1.98 3.90
CA MET A 262 -15.23 3.19 3.32
C MET A 262 -15.60 3.44 1.86
N GLY A 263 -16.10 2.45 1.15
CA GLY A 263 -16.23 2.57 -0.29
C GLY A 263 -14.86 2.85 -0.92
N VAL A 264 -14.78 3.82 -1.81
CA VAL A 264 -13.51 4.31 -2.37
C VAL A 264 -12.79 5.32 -1.46
N GLY A 265 -13.30 5.59 -0.25
CA GLY A 265 -12.63 6.44 0.74
C GLY A 265 -12.90 7.94 0.58
N ASN A 266 -14.09 8.34 0.24
CA ASN A 266 -14.43 9.76 0.10
C ASN A 266 -14.22 10.58 1.39
N PHE A 267 -14.38 9.96 2.57
CA PHE A 267 -14.02 10.61 3.83
C PHE A 267 -12.52 10.85 3.94
N PHE A 268 -11.69 9.90 3.52
CA PHE A 268 -10.23 10.10 3.51
C PHE A 268 -9.82 11.18 2.51
N GLY A 269 -10.38 11.17 1.30
CA GLY A 269 -10.08 12.17 0.29
C GLY A 269 -10.53 13.59 0.65
N MET A 270 -11.46 13.74 1.58
CA MET A 270 -11.95 15.02 2.07
C MET A 270 -11.48 15.35 3.49
N LEU A 271 -10.44 14.66 3.97
CA LEU A 271 -9.87 14.92 5.30
C LEU A 271 -9.39 16.38 5.40
N PRO A 272 -9.83 17.16 6.40
CA PRO A 272 -9.38 18.54 6.57
C PRO A 272 -7.87 18.67 6.81
N ASP A 273 -7.28 19.79 6.39
CA ASP A 273 -5.85 20.08 6.62
C ASP A 273 -5.45 19.98 8.10
N THR A 274 -6.37 20.36 8.99
CA THR A 274 -6.18 20.28 10.45
C THR A 274 -6.08 18.86 10.98
N MET A 275 -6.42 17.84 10.17
CA MET A 275 -6.43 16.43 10.51
C MET A 275 -5.42 15.59 9.71
N GLN A 276 -4.57 16.19 8.88
CA GLN A 276 -3.65 15.49 7.98
C GLN A 276 -2.59 14.64 8.72
N ASP A 277 -2.26 14.98 9.97
CA ASP A 277 -1.36 14.19 10.81
C ASP A 277 -2.01 12.89 11.36
N SER A 278 -3.24 12.58 10.94
CA SER A 278 -3.96 11.38 11.38
C SER A 278 -3.50 10.13 10.64
N ARG A 279 -3.58 8.99 11.33
CA ARG A 279 -3.40 7.67 10.72
C ARG A 279 -4.75 7.13 10.28
N LEU A 280 -4.86 6.77 9.00
CA LEU A 280 -6.11 6.36 8.37
C LEU A 280 -6.22 4.83 8.33
N TYR A 281 -7.37 4.32 8.76
CA TYR A 281 -7.69 2.89 8.76
C TYR A 281 -9.05 2.70 8.08
N GLY A 282 -9.04 1.98 6.95
CA GLY A 282 -10.24 1.73 6.17
C GLY A 282 -10.60 0.24 6.16
N VAL A 283 -11.89 -0.05 6.08
CA VAL A 283 -12.40 -1.40 5.85
C VAL A 283 -13.43 -1.33 4.72
N GLU A 284 -13.27 -2.18 3.72
CA GLU A 284 -14.23 -2.28 2.60
C GLU A 284 -14.46 -3.73 2.23
N LEU A 285 -15.73 -4.11 2.14
CA LEU A 285 -16.13 -5.49 1.84
C LEU A 285 -15.97 -5.83 0.35
N ASP A 286 -16.34 -4.89 -0.52
CA ASP A 286 -16.27 -5.08 -1.97
C ASP A 286 -14.81 -5.06 -2.45
N SER A 287 -14.39 -6.12 -3.13
CA SER A 287 -13.01 -6.33 -3.55
C SER A 287 -12.51 -5.23 -4.50
N ILE A 288 -13.28 -4.88 -5.53
CA ILE A 288 -12.87 -3.86 -6.50
C ILE A 288 -12.79 -2.49 -5.84
N THR A 289 -13.83 -2.12 -5.11
CA THR A 289 -13.91 -0.85 -4.40
C THR A 289 -12.76 -0.68 -3.41
N GLY A 290 -12.48 -1.73 -2.62
CA GLY A 290 -11.38 -1.69 -1.65
C GLY A 290 -10.00 -1.62 -2.28
N ARG A 291 -9.76 -2.32 -3.40
CA ARG A 291 -8.49 -2.25 -4.14
C ARG A 291 -8.30 -0.88 -4.82
N ILE A 292 -9.37 -0.26 -5.33
CA ILE A 292 -9.34 1.14 -5.80
C ILE A 292 -8.95 2.06 -4.64
N ALA A 293 -9.57 1.91 -3.47
CA ALA A 293 -9.23 2.70 -2.30
C ALA A 293 -7.76 2.56 -1.88
N GLN A 294 -7.18 1.35 -1.96
CA GLN A 294 -5.75 1.12 -1.70
C GLN A 294 -4.83 1.87 -2.67
N LYS A 295 -5.24 2.05 -3.94
CA LYS A 295 -4.49 2.84 -4.92
C LYS A 295 -4.68 4.34 -4.73
N LEU A 296 -5.83 4.78 -4.23
CA LEU A 296 -6.12 6.19 -3.91
C LEU A 296 -5.43 6.65 -2.62
N TYR A 297 -5.30 5.76 -1.63
CA TYR A 297 -4.74 6.10 -0.31
C TYR A 297 -3.63 5.13 0.09
N PRO A 298 -2.47 5.17 -0.58
CA PRO A 298 -1.36 4.24 -0.34
C PRO A 298 -0.77 4.34 1.08
N GLU A 299 -0.93 5.49 1.76
CA GLU A 299 -0.44 5.69 3.13
C GLU A 299 -1.45 5.23 4.20
N ALA A 300 -2.66 4.85 3.80
CA ALA A 300 -3.69 4.36 4.70
C ALA A 300 -3.61 2.84 4.88
N SER A 301 -3.97 2.36 6.07
CA SER A 301 -4.13 0.92 6.34
C SER A 301 -5.52 0.46 5.93
N ILE A 302 -5.68 -0.02 4.70
CA ILE A 302 -6.97 -0.44 4.16
C ILE A 302 -7.06 -1.97 4.11
N LYS A 303 -8.10 -2.52 4.77
CA LYS A 303 -8.43 -3.94 4.76
C LYS A 303 -9.60 -4.21 3.83
N VAL A 304 -9.35 -4.99 2.77
CA VAL A 304 -10.41 -5.45 1.86
C VAL A 304 -11.04 -6.70 2.46
N ALA A 305 -12.05 -6.52 3.30
CA ALA A 305 -12.76 -7.58 4.02
C ALA A 305 -14.00 -6.99 4.71
N GLY A 306 -14.86 -7.85 5.26
CA GLY A 306 -15.98 -7.39 6.07
C GLY A 306 -15.53 -6.82 7.43
N PHE A 307 -16.31 -5.88 7.96
CA PHE A 307 -16.00 -5.24 9.24
C PHE A 307 -15.95 -6.24 10.42
N GLU A 308 -16.66 -7.37 10.33
CA GLU A 308 -16.62 -8.47 11.31
C GLU A 308 -15.23 -9.07 11.51
N THR A 309 -14.33 -8.90 10.54
CA THR A 309 -12.96 -9.43 10.60
C THR A 309 -11.99 -8.54 11.38
N THR A 310 -12.45 -7.40 11.89
CA THR A 310 -11.64 -6.47 12.71
C THR A 310 -11.91 -6.70 14.20
N ASP A 311 -10.89 -6.54 15.04
CA ASP A 311 -10.96 -6.84 16.47
C ASP A 311 -10.21 -5.84 17.37
N ARG A 312 -9.66 -4.75 16.83
CA ARG A 312 -8.97 -3.72 17.62
C ARG A 312 -9.96 -3.07 18.58
N ARG A 313 -9.61 -3.01 19.86
CA ARG A 313 -10.42 -2.39 20.91
C ARG A 313 -9.69 -1.20 21.49
N ASP A 314 -10.46 -0.17 21.86
CA ASP A 314 -9.92 1.06 22.50
C ASP A 314 -8.76 1.70 21.74
N PHE A 315 -8.81 1.62 20.41
CA PHE A 315 -7.68 1.98 19.55
C PHE A 315 -7.89 3.27 18.74
N TYR A 316 -9.09 3.46 18.20
CA TYR A 316 -9.35 4.61 17.34
C TYR A 316 -9.77 5.84 18.14
N ASP A 317 -9.36 7.02 17.68
CA ASP A 317 -9.76 8.30 18.25
C ASP A 317 -11.08 8.78 17.64
N LEU A 318 -11.28 8.46 16.35
CA LEU A 318 -12.47 8.79 15.58
C LEU A 318 -12.88 7.58 14.73
N ALA A 319 -14.16 7.23 14.73
CA ALA A 319 -14.77 6.40 13.71
C ALA A 319 -15.77 7.25 12.93
N VAL A 320 -15.59 7.34 11.61
CA VAL A 320 -16.38 8.19 10.72
C VAL A 320 -16.80 7.41 9.49
N GLY A 321 -17.94 7.74 8.88
CA GLY A 321 -18.36 7.10 7.63
C GLY A 321 -19.86 7.02 7.46
N ASN A 322 -20.27 6.43 6.32
CA ASN A 322 -21.63 6.10 6.01
C ASN A 322 -21.80 4.58 6.13
N VAL A 323 -22.44 4.12 7.21
CA VAL A 323 -22.58 2.69 7.46
C VAL A 323 -23.67 2.07 6.57
N PRO A 324 -23.56 0.77 6.20
CA PRO A 324 -24.58 0.13 5.37
C PRO A 324 -25.95 0.11 6.04
N PHE A 325 -27.02 0.31 5.25
CA PHE A 325 -28.40 0.31 5.71
C PHE A 325 -29.07 -1.03 5.37
N GLY A 326 -29.92 -1.51 6.25
CA GLY A 326 -30.71 -2.70 5.97
C GLY A 326 -31.16 -3.44 7.22
N GLN A 327 -32.07 -4.41 7.00
CA GLN A 327 -32.60 -5.28 8.05
C GLN A 327 -31.81 -6.59 8.17
N TYR A 328 -30.82 -6.81 7.30
CA TYR A 328 -29.92 -7.94 7.41
C TYR A 328 -28.90 -7.74 8.56
N ARG A 329 -28.21 -8.80 8.92
CA ARG A 329 -27.30 -8.84 10.06
C ARG A 329 -25.90 -9.24 9.61
N ALA A 330 -24.88 -8.70 10.25
CA ALA A 330 -23.52 -9.22 10.12
C ALA A 330 -23.40 -10.56 10.86
N ASN A 331 -22.54 -11.43 10.37
CA ASN A 331 -22.19 -12.65 11.07
C ASN A 331 -20.88 -12.44 11.84
N ASP A 332 -20.99 -11.81 13.01
CA ASP A 332 -19.88 -11.58 13.93
C ASP A 332 -20.16 -12.28 15.26
N LYS A 333 -19.36 -13.30 15.59
CA LYS A 333 -19.55 -14.14 16.78
C LYS A 333 -19.63 -13.33 18.08
N ALA A 334 -18.92 -12.21 18.16
CA ALA A 334 -18.90 -11.37 19.35
C ALA A 334 -20.23 -10.58 19.52
N TYR A 335 -20.91 -10.29 18.42
CA TYR A 335 -22.10 -9.41 18.37
C TYR A 335 -23.37 -10.16 17.99
N ASN A 336 -23.31 -11.41 17.53
CA ASN A 336 -24.48 -12.17 17.09
C ASN A 336 -25.61 -12.22 18.13
N LYS A 337 -25.27 -12.27 19.43
CA LYS A 337 -26.24 -12.30 20.54
C LYS A 337 -27.06 -11.04 20.67
N LEU A 338 -26.58 -9.90 20.17
CA LEU A 338 -27.31 -8.62 20.20
C LEU A 338 -28.48 -8.61 19.21
N GLY A 339 -28.40 -9.40 18.13
CA GLY A 339 -29.45 -9.51 17.13
C GLY A 339 -29.69 -8.23 16.34
N PHE A 340 -28.76 -7.29 16.32
CA PHE A 340 -28.91 -5.97 15.72
C PHE A 340 -28.95 -6.03 14.19
N SER A 341 -29.70 -5.09 13.57
CA SER A 341 -29.58 -4.80 12.16
C SER A 341 -28.17 -4.31 11.81
N ILE A 342 -27.78 -4.40 10.53
CA ILE A 342 -26.42 -4.07 10.09
C ILE A 342 -25.96 -2.69 10.56
N HIS A 343 -26.78 -1.64 10.40
CA HIS A 343 -26.40 -0.29 10.83
C HIS A 343 -26.19 -0.18 12.34
N ASN A 344 -27.01 -0.84 13.17
CA ASN A 344 -26.85 -0.86 14.63
C ASN A 344 -25.66 -1.69 15.09
N TYR A 345 -25.32 -2.76 14.35
CA TYR A 345 -24.11 -3.54 14.58
C TYR A 345 -22.85 -2.68 14.38
N PHE A 346 -22.82 -1.85 13.32
CA PHE A 346 -21.67 -0.96 13.08
C PHE A 346 -21.46 0.01 14.25
N PHE A 347 -22.51 0.57 14.83
CA PHE A 347 -22.39 1.40 16.04
C PHE A 347 -21.84 0.62 17.23
N ALA A 348 -22.41 -0.56 17.52
CA ALA A 348 -21.99 -1.36 18.67
C ALA A 348 -20.50 -1.71 18.57
N LYS A 349 -20.05 -2.14 17.40
CA LYS A 349 -18.64 -2.52 17.17
C LYS A 349 -17.70 -1.32 17.12
N ALA A 350 -18.08 -0.24 16.47
CA ALA A 350 -17.27 0.98 16.41
C ALA A 350 -17.05 1.59 17.81
N ILE A 351 -18.09 1.62 18.66
CA ILE A 351 -17.99 2.08 20.05
C ILE A 351 -16.96 1.21 20.81
N ASP A 352 -16.96 -0.10 20.62
CA ASP A 352 -15.98 -0.97 21.25
C ASP A 352 -14.55 -0.70 20.74
N GLN A 353 -14.40 -0.31 19.46
CA GLN A 353 -13.11 -0.10 18.82
C GLN A 353 -12.52 1.30 19.04
N VAL A 354 -13.35 2.34 19.24
CA VAL A 354 -12.82 3.65 19.63
C VAL A 354 -12.37 3.62 21.09
N ARG A 355 -11.36 4.42 21.43
CA ARG A 355 -10.88 4.56 22.82
C ARG A 355 -11.90 5.31 23.70
N PRO A 356 -11.84 5.21 25.03
CA PRO A 356 -12.60 6.08 25.91
C PRO A 356 -12.38 7.57 25.54
N GLY A 357 -13.48 8.34 25.48
CA GLY A 357 -13.47 9.72 24.99
C GLY A 357 -13.40 9.88 23.46
N GLY A 358 -13.16 8.79 22.71
CA GLY A 358 -13.16 8.79 21.25
C GLY A 358 -14.56 9.02 20.68
N ILE A 359 -14.62 9.49 19.44
CA ILE A 359 -15.84 9.92 18.75
C ILE A 359 -16.25 8.88 17.71
N VAL A 360 -17.57 8.63 17.62
CA VAL A 360 -18.20 7.92 16.49
C VAL A 360 -19.14 8.89 15.79
N ALA A 361 -18.93 9.16 14.51
CA ALA A 361 -19.70 10.09 13.69
C ALA A 361 -20.16 9.37 12.42
N PHE A 362 -21.35 8.76 12.46
CA PHE A 362 -21.87 7.96 11.35
C PHE A 362 -23.12 8.55 10.71
N VAL A 363 -23.15 8.47 9.39
CA VAL A 363 -24.41 8.53 8.62
C VAL A 363 -25.08 7.16 8.71
N THR A 364 -26.34 7.13 9.06
CA THR A 364 -27.08 5.90 9.31
C THR A 364 -28.55 6.00 8.91
N SER A 365 -29.24 4.87 8.89
CA SER A 365 -30.68 4.82 8.72
C SER A 365 -31.40 5.52 9.88
N ARG A 366 -32.48 6.25 9.59
CA ARG A 366 -33.38 6.81 10.62
C ARG A 366 -33.81 5.77 11.68
N TYR A 367 -33.87 4.50 11.32
CA TYR A 367 -34.28 3.43 12.21
C TYR A 367 -33.34 3.17 13.39
N THR A 368 -32.13 3.72 13.39
CA THR A 368 -31.27 3.74 14.58
C THR A 368 -31.97 4.51 15.72
N LEU A 369 -32.61 5.67 15.43
CA LEU A 369 -33.28 6.48 16.41
C LEU A 369 -34.79 6.19 16.48
N ASP A 370 -35.47 5.92 15.35
CA ASP A 370 -36.96 5.84 15.26
C ASP A 370 -37.51 4.42 15.44
N SER A 371 -36.67 3.37 15.56
CA SER A 371 -37.16 2.00 15.75
C SER A 371 -38.01 1.89 17.03
N LYS A 372 -39.13 1.16 16.97
CA LYS A 372 -39.93 0.80 18.16
C LYS A 372 -39.11 -0.06 19.13
N ASP A 373 -38.23 -0.93 18.61
CA ASP A 373 -37.28 -1.69 19.41
C ASP A 373 -36.16 -0.75 19.87
N SER A 374 -36.06 -0.56 21.19
CA SER A 374 -35.06 0.31 21.81
C SER A 374 -33.73 -0.43 22.17
N SER A 375 -33.59 -1.73 21.91
CA SER A 375 -32.47 -2.53 22.37
C SER A 375 -31.13 -1.98 21.90
N ALA A 376 -31.02 -1.56 20.64
CA ALA A 376 -29.80 -0.97 20.11
C ALA A 376 -29.49 0.39 20.74
N ARG A 377 -30.53 1.25 20.91
CA ARG A 377 -30.31 2.55 21.56
C ARG A 377 -29.89 2.42 23.01
N LYS A 378 -30.46 1.48 23.77
CA LYS A 378 -30.04 1.17 25.13
C LYS A 378 -28.59 0.74 25.19
N HIS A 379 -28.21 -0.21 24.35
CA HIS A 379 -26.83 -0.70 24.26
C HIS A 379 -25.83 0.42 23.94
N ILE A 380 -26.19 1.33 23.02
CA ILE A 380 -25.37 2.48 22.64
C ILE A 380 -25.28 3.47 23.83
N ALA A 381 -26.43 3.80 24.44
CA ALA A 381 -26.51 4.78 25.53
C ALA A 381 -25.77 4.35 26.81
N GLU A 382 -25.74 3.06 27.09
CA GLU A 382 -24.93 2.51 28.19
C GLU A 382 -23.43 2.78 27.99
N ARG A 383 -22.95 2.80 26.73
CA ARG A 383 -21.53 2.83 26.37
C ARG A 383 -21.03 4.15 25.83
N ALA A 384 -21.91 5.00 25.36
CA ALA A 384 -21.55 6.28 24.75
C ALA A 384 -22.52 7.39 25.14
N ASN A 385 -22.01 8.62 25.20
CA ASN A 385 -22.80 9.83 25.29
C ASN A 385 -23.25 10.25 23.88
N LEU A 386 -24.53 10.61 23.71
CA LEU A 386 -24.96 11.27 22.50
C LEU A 386 -24.52 12.74 22.56
N LEU A 387 -23.65 13.14 21.59
CA LEU A 387 -23.21 14.53 21.44
C LEU A 387 -24.18 15.34 20.58
N GLY A 388 -24.83 14.69 19.62
CA GLY A 388 -25.83 15.31 18.76
C GLY A 388 -26.30 14.35 17.66
N ALA A 389 -27.42 14.72 17.02
CA ALA A 389 -27.94 14.03 15.85
C ALA A 389 -28.55 15.05 14.88
N ILE A 390 -28.38 14.80 13.58
CA ILE A 390 -28.92 15.64 12.51
C ILE A 390 -29.70 14.75 11.56
N ARG A 391 -30.99 15.03 11.38
CA ARG A 391 -31.79 14.35 10.37
C ARG A 391 -31.59 14.99 9.01
N LEU A 392 -31.14 14.19 8.05
CA LEU A 392 -30.94 14.64 6.68
C LEU A 392 -32.28 14.64 5.91
N PRO A 393 -32.47 15.57 4.97
CA PRO A 393 -33.62 15.53 4.09
C PRO A 393 -33.60 14.26 3.22
N ASN A 394 -34.77 13.72 2.87
CA ASN A 394 -34.87 12.51 2.02
C ASN A 394 -34.22 12.66 0.64
N SER A 395 -33.96 13.89 0.20
CA SER A 395 -33.24 14.18 -1.05
C SER A 395 -31.75 14.15 -0.93
N ALA A 396 -31.17 14.00 0.29
CA ALA A 396 -29.71 14.09 0.51
C ALA A 396 -28.90 13.06 -0.30
N PHE A 397 -29.48 11.91 -0.65
CA PHE A 397 -28.84 10.87 -1.44
C PHE A 397 -29.40 10.74 -2.87
N LYS A 398 -30.38 11.58 -3.24
CA LYS A 398 -31.07 11.48 -4.55
C LYS A 398 -30.11 11.70 -5.73
N ALA A 399 -29.21 12.67 -5.64
CA ALA A 399 -28.28 13.01 -6.70
C ALA A 399 -27.24 11.92 -6.93
N ASN A 400 -26.73 11.31 -5.86
CA ASN A 400 -25.62 10.37 -5.89
C ASN A 400 -26.04 8.90 -5.96
N ALA A 401 -27.16 8.54 -5.31
CA ALA A 401 -27.62 7.16 -5.19
C ALA A 401 -28.98 6.88 -5.86
N GLY A 402 -29.67 7.88 -6.38
CA GLY A 402 -30.96 7.71 -7.05
C GLY A 402 -32.09 7.26 -6.12
N THR A 403 -31.90 7.26 -4.79
CA THR A 403 -32.90 6.80 -3.81
C THR A 403 -33.25 7.91 -2.85
N GLU A 404 -34.54 7.87 -2.37
CA GLU A 404 -35.07 8.75 -1.33
C GLU A 404 -35.10 7.99 0.00
N VAL A 405 -34.08 8.18 0.83
CA VAL A 405 -33.96 7.55 2.15
C VAL A 405 -33.76 8.61 3.22
N VAL A 406 -34.57 8.58 4.25
CA VAL A 406 -34.36 9.42 5.43
C VAL A 406 -33.23 8.82 6.26
N SER A 407 -32.18 9.60 6.47
CA SER A 407 -30.99 9.21 7.19
C SER A 407 -30.66 10.20 8.29
N ASP A 408 -29.93 9.77 9.26
CA ASP A 408 -29.44 10.58 10.37
C ASP A 408 -27.90 10.59 10.39
N ILE A 409 -27.31 11.70 10.78
CA ILE A 409 -25.93 11.76 11.24
C ILE A 409 -25.97 11.70 12.76
N ILE A 410 -25.27 10.75 13.36
CA ILE A 410 -25.25 10.58 14.82
C ILE A 410 -23.82 10.73 15.30
N PHE A 411 -23.62 11.61 16.30
CA PHE A 411 -22.34 11.85 16.96
C PHE A 411 -22.39 11.29 18.37
N LEU A 412 -21.49 10.37 18.67
CA LEU A 412 -21.37 9.71 19.97
C LEU A 412 -19.96 9.89 20.52
N GLN A 413 -19.83 9.97 21.84
CA GLN A 413 -18.55 9.89 22.51
C GLN A 413 -18.53 8.68 23.44
N LYS A 414 -17.54 7.80 23.27
CA LYS A 414 -17.40 6.62 24.13
C LYS A 414 -17.16 7.03 25.58
N ARG A 415 -17.87 6.37 26.49
CA ARG A 415 -17.69 6.53 27.94
C ARG A 415 -16.42 5.82 28.42
N ASP A 416 -15.87 6.25 29.52
CA ASP A 416 -14.73 5.55 30.18
C ASP A 416 -15.15 4.15 30.65
N ARG A 417 -16.40 4.01 31.04
CA ARG A 417 -17.01 2.73 31.45
C ARG A 417 -18.49 2.72 31.13
N PRO A 418 -19.07 1.57 30.83
CA PRO A 418 -20.50 1.43 30.69
C PRO A 418 -21.25 1.83 31.98
N ILE A 419 -22.45 2.34 31.82
CA ILE A 419 -23.35 2.67 32.93
C ILE A 419 -24.53 1.71 32.96
N ASP A 420 -25.00 1.34 34.16
CA ASP A 420 -26.12 0.40 34.35
C ASP A 420 -27.49 1.07 34.25
N HIS A 421 -27.55 2.40 34.12
CA HIS A 421 -28.81 3.17 34.01
C HIS A 421 -29.08 3.52 32.56
N GLU A 422 -30.30 3.25 32.15
CA GLU A 422 -30.82 3.75 30.86
C GLU A 422 -30.96 5.28 30.93
N PRO A 423 -30.08 6.05 30.26
CA PRO A 423 -30.42 7.44 30.00
C PRO A 423 -31.61 7.39 29.08
N ASP A 424 -32.66 8.14 29.40
CA ASP A 424 -33.82 8.26 28.56
C ASP A 424 -33.43 9.00 27.28
N LEU A 425 -33.08 8.25 26.25
CA LEU A 425 -32.80 8.78 24.92
C LEU A 425 -34.08 9.37 24.26
N SER A 426 -35.24 9.18 24.89
CA SER A 426 -36.51 9.78 24.44
C SER A 426 -36.53 11.31 24.64
N LEU A 427 -35.64 11.86 25.46
CA LEU A 427 -35.50 13.30 25.68
C LEU A 427 -34.55 13.99 24.69
N ILE A 428 -34.02 13.28 23.71
CA ILE A 428 -33.26 13.92 22.64
C ILE A 428 -34.29 14.61 21.74
N HIS A 429 -34.39 15.91 21.93
CA HIS A 429 -35.05 16.76 20.95
C HIS A 429 -34.23 16.71 19.67
N ILE A 430 -34.67 15.87 18.72
CA ILE A 430 -34.22 15.97 17.34
C ILE A 430 -34.71 17.35 16.88
N SER A 431 -33.78 18.31 16.85
CA SER A 431 -34.08 19.60 16.22
C SER A 431 -34.45 19.30 14.79
N GLU A 432 -35.66 19.70 14.37
CA GLU A 432 -35.99 19.69 12.96
C GLU A 432 -34.85 20.35 12.18
N PRO A 433 -34.52 19.85 10.98
CA PRO A 433 -33.37 20.39 10.23
C PRO A 433 -33.59 21.90 10.12
N THR A 434 -32.73 22.63 10.83
CA THR A 434 -32.57 24.04 10.51
C THR A 434 -32.14 24.03 9.05
N ARG A 435 -32.96 24.61 8.15
CA ARG A 435 -32.59 24.84 6.77
C ARG A 435 -31.14 25.39 6.85
N LEU A 436 -30.20 24.64 6.36
CA LEU A 436 -28.93 25.17 5.90
C LEU A 436 -29.32 26.02 4.69
N ASP A 437 -29.67 27.27 4.96
CA ASP A 437 -29.74 28.26 3.91
C ASP A 437 -28.30 28.34 3.39
N VAL A 438 -28.17 27.79 2.20
CA VAL A 438 -26.95 27.87 1.38
C VAL A 438 -26.67 29.36 1.19
N ILE A 439 -25.62 29.85 1.84
CA ILE A 439 -24.97 31.12 1.47
C ILE A 439 -23.90 30.80 0.45
#